data_b79822b8022c4c035d0f2ed11d648b65
#
_entry.id   b79822b8022c4c035d0f2ed11d648b65
#
_cell.length_a   1.000
_cell.length_b   1.000
_cell.length_c   1.000
_cell.angle_alpha   90.00
_cell.angle_beta   90.00
_cell.angle_gamma   90.00
#
_symmetry.space_group_name_H-M   'P 1'
#
loop_
_entity.id
_entity.type
_entity.pdbx_description
1 polymer ?
#
loop_
_entity_poly.entity_id
_entity_poly.type
_entity_poly.pdbx_seq_one_letter_code
_entity_poly.pdbx_strand_id
1 'polypeptide(L)'
;MSNPYFTNKTFIFLKQLAQNNQRDWFNEHKQDYEDCIRTPALNFIEDFTDELMMISPHFQTLPKKVGGSLMRVYRDVRFSKDKSPYKLNIGIRFRHERAKDVHSPGFYIHIEPGNNFIGAGIWRPDSDSLGNIRDWICEKESLWLEIKKDKTFNKIFKLGGDTLIRPPKGYDKDHPLIVDLKRKVFIAIAPVSNKFILDKDFRDDVFSYFSAADIYMQFLCDALELRY
;
A
#
# COMPACT_ATOMS: atom_id res chain seq x y z
N MET A 1 -23.91 12.64 6.20
CA MET A 1 -23.48 11.60 7.19
C MET A 1 -21.97 11.70 7.33
N SER A 2 -21.40 11.40 8.49
CA SER A 2 -19.95 11.37 8.71
C SER A 2 -19.35 10.04 8.24
N ASN A 3 -18.03 9.99 8.00
CA ASN A 3 -17.31 8.73 7.76
C ASN A 3 -17.58 7.75 8.90
N PRO A 4 -18.01 6.50 8.62
CA PRO A 4 -18.30 5.52 9.66
C PRO A 4 -17.04 4.91 10.32
N TYR A 5 -15.85 5.11 9.73
CA TYR A 5 -14.60 4.50 10.18
C TYR A 5 -13.67 5.51 10.86
N PHE A 6 -13.08 6.43 10.08
CA PHE A 6 -12.06 7.36 10.57
C PHE A 6 -12.65 8.74 10.83
N THR A 7 -12.25 9.33 11.96
CA THR A 7 -12.74 10.64 12.41
C THR A 7 -11.57 11.55 12.80
N ASN A 8 -11.85 12.80 13.13
CA ASN A 8 -10.83 13.68 13.68
C ASN A 8 -10.13 13.11 14.91
N LYS A 9 -10.81 12.26 15.71
CA LYS A 9 -10.20 11.56 16.85
C LYS A 9 -9.05 10.65 16.43
N THR A 10 -9.15 10.01 15.25
CA THR A 10 -8.07 9.20 14.65
C THR A 10 -6.79 10.02 14.49
N PHE A 11 -6.89 11.20 13.87
CA PHE A 11 -5.74 12.09 13.67
C PHE A 11 -5.23 12.73 14.97
N ILE A 12 -6.11 13.05 15.90
CA ILE A 12 -5.74 13.56 17.23
C ILE A 12 -4.92 12.52 17.97
N PHE A 13 -5.39 11.27 18.02
CA PHE A 13 -4.66 10.16 18.65
C PHE A 13 -3.26 9.97 18.04
N LEU A 14 -3.14 9.94 16.71
CA LEU A 14 -1.84 9.78 16.03
C LEU A 14 -0.88 10.93 16.34
N LYS A 15 -1.39 12.17 16.43
CA LYS A 15 -0.57 13.33 16.83
C LYS A 15 -0.12 13.25 18.29
N GLN A 16 -0.99 12.83 19.21
CA GLN A 16 -0.64 12.63 20.61
C GLN A 16 0.38 11.50 20.77
N LEU A 17 0.23 10.40 20.04
CA LEU A 17 1.20 9.31 20.01
C LEU A 17 2.56 9.78 19.48
N ALA A 18 2.59 10.67 18.49
CA ALA A 18 3.84 11.23 17.96
C ALA A 18 4.62 12.03 19.02
N GLN A 19 3.90 12.72 19.92
CA GLN A 19 4.49 13.50 21.02
C GLN A 19 4.88 12.63 22.22
N ASN A 20 4.25 11.44 22.37
CA ASN A 20 4.37 10.59 23.54
C ASN A 20 4.64 9.12 23.12
N ASN A 21 5.59 8.88 22.23
CA ASN A 21 5.84 7.54 21.68
C ASN A 21 6.60 6.64 22.67
N GLN A 22 5.94 6.31 23.78
CA GLN A 22 6.46 5.51 24.90
C GLN A 22 5.42 4.45 25.30
N ARG A 23 5.92 3.36 25.93
CA ARG A 23 5.06 2.23 26.31
C ARG A 23 4.03 2.57 27.36
N ASP A 24 4.43 3.36 28.38
CA ASP A 24 3.55 3.70 29.49
C ASP A 24 2.39 4.55 29.00
N TRP A 25 2.67 5.60 28.22
CA TRP A 25 1.64 6.44 27.63
C TRP A 25 0.67 5.62 26.76
N PHE A 26 1.20 4.73 25.91
CA PHE A 26 0.36 3.90 25.04
C PHE A 26 -0.52 2.94 25.84
N ASN A 27 -0.01 2.38 26.93
CA ASN A 27 -0.79 1.49 27.80
C ASN A 27 -1.94 2.23 28.50
N GLU A 28 -1.70 3.46 28.95
CA GLU A 28 -2.73 4.33 29.52
C GLU A 28 -3.81 4.73 28.51
N HIS A 29 -3.44 4.89 27.22
CA HIS A 29 -4.35 5.29 26.12
C HIS A 29 -4.74 4.11 25.21
N LYS A 30 -4.60 2.87 25.70
CA LYS A 30 -4.86 1.69 24.89
C LYS A 30 -6.32 1.60 24.42
N GLN A 31 -7.26 2.03 25.24
CA GLN A 31 -8.66 2.06 24.89
C GLN A 31 -8.91 3.07 23.77
N ASP A 32 -8.32 4.25 23.82
CA ASP A 32 -8.40 5.24 22.73
C ASP A 32 -7.83 4.70 21.40
N TYR A 33 -6.74 3.92 21.48
CA TYR A 33 -6.22 3.21 20.30
C TYR A 33 -7.22 2.19 19.73
N GLU A 34 -7.89 1.41 20.59
CA GLU A 34 -8.91 0.47 20.14
C GLU A 34 -10.08 1.21 19.47
N ASP A 35 -10.58 2.27 20.09
CA ASP A 35 -11.78 2.99 19.64
C ASP A 35 -11.56 3.89 18.43
N CYS A 36 -10.38 4.54 18.33
CA CYS A 36 -10.10 5.52 17.28
C CYS A 36 -9.30 4.97 16.10
N ILE A 37 -8.64 3.81 16.26
CA ILE A 37 -7.73 3.24 15.26
C ILE A 37 -8.11 1.82 14.89
N ARG A 38 -8.01 0.87 15.85
CA ARG A 38 -8.07 -0.56 15.53
C ARG A 38 -9.46 -1.01 15.12
N THR A 39 -10.47 -0.72 15.91
CA THR A 39 -11.86 -1.11 15.62
C THR A 39 -12.35 -0.48 14.32
N PRO A 40 -12.21 0.85 14.09
CA PRO A 40 -12.56 1.46 12.83
C PRO A 40 -11.85 0.85 11.61
N ALA A 41 -10.55 0.57 11.73
CA ALA A 41 -9.80 -0.05 10.64
C ALA A 41 -10.24 -1.49 10.34
N LEU A 42 -10.57 -2.27 11.37
CA LEU A 42 -11.09 -3.64 11.18
C LEU A 42 -12.47 -3.63 10.54
N ASN A 43 -13.37 -2.72 10.97
CA ASN A 43 -14.69 -2.56 10.36
C ASN A 43 -14.57 -2.15 8.88
N PHE A 44 -13.70 -1.20 8.56
CA PHE A 44 -13.43 -0.84 7.17
C PHE A 44 -12.93 -2.04 6.34
N ILE A 45 -11.99 -2.84 6.87
CA ILE A 45 -11.46 -4.03 6.17
C ILE A 45 -12.56 -5.05 5.92
N GLU A 46 -13.45 -5.27 6.87
CA GLU A 46 -14.58 -6.19 6.75
C GLU A 46 -15.57 -5.69 5.70
N ASP A 47 -16.00 -4.43 5.81
CA ASP A 47 -16.99 -3.82 4.91
C ASP A 47 -16.47 -3.63 3.47
N PHE A 48 -15.14 -3.63 3.25
CA PHE A 48 -14.50 -3.47 1.94
C PHE A 48 -14.33 -4.81 1.19
N THR A 49 -14.87 -5.90 1.70
CA THR A 49 -14.64 -7.24 1.13
C THR A 49 -15.24 -7.36 -0.27
N ASP A 50 -16.48 -6.95 -0.44
CA ASP A 50 -17.17 -7.09 -1.73
C ASP A 50 -16.56 -6.20 -2.82
N GLU A 51 -16.17 -4.98 -2.48
CA GLU A 51 -15.48 -4.06 -3.40
C GLU A 51 -14.12 -4.60 -3.83
N LEU A 52 -13.34 -5.17 -2.90
CA LEU A 52 -12.05 -5.77 -3.26
C LEU A 52 -12.23 -7.00 -4.16
N MET A 53 -13.23 -7.83 -3.90
CA MET A 53 -13.58 -8.98 -4.75
C MET A 53 -14.02 -8.57 -6.15
N MET A 54 -14.68 -7.41 -6.31
CA MET A 54 -15.03 -6.87 -7.65
C MET A 54 -13.79 -6.43 -8.45
N ILE A 55 -12.72 -6.01 -7.79
CA ILE A 55 -11.44 -5.68 -8.44
C ILE A 55 -10.71 -6.98 -8.81
N SER A 56 -10.48 -7.84 -7.82
CA SER A 56 -9.86 -9.15 -8.03
C SER A 56 -10.17 -10.09 -6.86
N PRO A 57 -10.67 -11.30 -7.13
CA PRO A 57 -10.98 -12.29 -6.10
C PRO A 57 -9.73 -12.87 -5.40
N HIS A 58 -8.54 -12.56 -5.92
CA HIS A 58 -7.27 -13.10 -5.41
C HIS A 58 -6.60 -12.22 -4.35
N PHE A 59 -7.17 -11.05 -4.03
CA PHE A 59 -6.70 -10.21 -2.93
C PHE A 59 -7.59 -10.39 -1.70
N GLN A 60 -6.98 -10.41 -0.53
CA GLN A 60 -7.66 -10.80 0.70
C GLN A 60 -7.93 -9.62 1.63
N THR A 61 -9.17 -9.52 2.09
CA THR A 61 -9.57 -8.76 3.27
C THR A 61 -9.50 -9.68 4.49
N LEU A 62 -8.58 -9.40 5.40
CA LEU A 62 -8.41 -10.19 6.62
C LEU A 62 -8.60 -9.28 7.84
N PRO A 63 -9.84 -9.12 8.37
CA PRO A 63 -10.14 -8.24 9.51
C PRO A 63 -9.70 -8.89 10.84
N LYS A 64 -8.41 -9.21 10.96
CA LYS A 64 -7.82 -9.85 12.13
C LYS A 64 -6.90 -8.88 12.88
N LYS A 65 -6.94 -8.93 14.22
CA LYS A 65 -6.06 -8.11 15.09
C LYS A 65 -4.57 -8.41 14.91
N VAL A 66 -4.21 -9.63 14.50
CA VAL A 66 -2.84 -10.06 14.27
C VAL A 66 -2.77 -10.87 12.97
N GLY A 67 -1.79 -10.53 12.12
CA GLY A 67 -1.57 -11.23 10.85
C GLY A 67 -2.61 -10.95 9.76
N GLY A 68 -3.53 -10.01 10.00
CA GLY A 68 -4.55 -9.58 9.06
C GLY A 68 -4.11 -8.45 8.13
N SER A 69 -5.10 -7.81 7.51
CA SER A 69 -4.89 -6.67 6.61
C SER A 69 -4.45 -5.41 7.37
N LEU A 70 -4.86 -5.24 8.64
CA LEU A 70 -4.36 -4.17 9.50
C LEU A 70 -2.92 -4.48 9.96
N MET A 71 -1.99 -3.61 9.63
CA MET A 71 -0.61 -3.74 10.08
C MET A 71 -0.49 -3.45 11.59
N ARG A 72 0.38 -4.22 12.26
CA ARG A 72 0.65 -4.01 13.69
C ARG A 72 1.15 -2.60 13.97
N VAL A 73 0.74 -2.02 15.08
CA VAL A 73 1.16 -0.70 15.55
C VAL A 73 2.64 -0.67 15.96
N TYR A 74 3.18 -1.80 16.41
CA TYR A 74 4.57 -1.89 16.86
C TYR A 74 5.57 -1.76 15.71
N ARG A 75 6.63 -0.98 15.94
CA ARG A 75 7.79 -0.88 15.05
C ARG A 75 8.75 -2.04 15.27
N ASP A 76 9.43 -2.44 14.22
CA ASP A 76 10.63 -3.27 14.34
C ASP A 76 11.84 -2.35 14.53
N VAL A 77 12.28 -2.25 15.78
CA VAL A 77 13.37 -1.34 16.17
C VAL A 77 14.71 -2.03 16.35
N ARG A 78 14.84 -3.33 15.99
CA ARG A 78 16.06 -4.10 16.19
C ARG A 78 17.28 -3.42 15.54
N PHE A 79 17.13 -2.95 14.31
CA PHE A 79 18.20 -2.33 13.52
C PHE A 79 18.02 -0.80 13.35
N SER A 80 17.03 -0.19 14.02
CA SER A 80 16.78 1.25 13.93
C SER A 80 17.58 2.01 14.99
N LYS A 81 18.10 3.19 14.63
CA LYS A 81 18.66 4.16 15.60
C LYS A 81 17.55 4.74 16.48
N ASP A 82 16.40 5.05 15.89
CA ASP A 82 15.21 5.48 16.62
C ASP A 82 14.53 4.25 17.24
N LYS A 83 14.46 4.23 18.56
CA LYS A 83 13.89 3.15 19.38
C LYS A 83 12.43 3.39 19.78
N SER A 84 11.77 4.39 19.21
CA SER A 84 10.34 4.64 19.43
C SER A 84 9.53 3.38 19.10
N PRO A 85 8.71 2.88 20.05
CA PRO A 85 8.13 1.52 19.92
C PRO A 85 6.95 1.43 18.96
N TYR A 86 6.29 2.54 18.62
CA TYR A 86 5.06 2.53 17.84
C TYR A 86 5.22 3.26 16.50
N LYS A 87 4.46 2.81 15.50
CA LYS A 87 4.26 3.50 14.24
C LYS A 87 3.33 4.69 14.45
N LEU A 88 3.57 5.76 13.71
CA LEU A 88 2.75 6.98 13.73
C LEU A 88 1.70 6.99 12.61
N ASN A 89 1.47 5.85 11.98
CA ASN A 89 0.52 5.67 10.90
C ASN A 89 -0.33 4.41 11.07
N ILE A 90 -1.48 4.41 10.46
CA ILE A 90 -2.30 3.23 10.22
C ILE A 90 -1.95 2.73 8.83
N GLY A 91 -1.53 1.47 8.72
CA GLY A 91 -1.32 0.80 7.44
C GLY A 91 -2.35 -0.30 7.27
N ILE A 92 -3.12 -0.25 6.18
CA ILE A 92 -4.03 -1.33 5.79
C ILE A 92 -3.52 -1.90 4.48
N ARG A 93 -3.31 -3.21 4.42
CA ARG A 93 -2.79 -3.89 3.25
C ARG A 93 -3.68 -5.06 2.84
N PHE A 94 -4.10 -5.03 1.59
CA PHE A 94 -4.78 -6.13 0.93
C PHE A 94 -3.76 -6.85 0.04
N ARG A 95 -3.35 -8.03 0.47
CA ARG A 95 -2.32 -8.82 -0.21
C ARG A 95 -2.94 -9.91 -1.06
N HIS A 96 -2.22 -10.31 -2.10
CA HIS A 96 -2.58 -11.47 -2.89
C HIS A 96 -2.64 -12.74 -2.03
N GLU A 97 -3.57 -13.65 -2.29
CA GLU A 97 -3.79 -14.89 -1.49
C GLU A 97 -2.56 -15.79 -1.41
N ARG A 98 -1.74 -15.83 -2.47
CA ARG A 98 -0.47 -16.58 -2.51
C ARG A 98 0.69 -15.85 -1.85
N ALA A 99 0.46 -14.64 -1.34
CA ALA A 99 1.50 -13.86 -0.69
C ALA A 99 1.91 -14.49 0.64
N LYS A 100 3.15 -14.94 0.73
CA LYS A 100 3.72 -15.37 2.01
C LYS A 100 4.10 -14.17 2.88
N ASP A 101 4.42 -13.01 2.26
CA ASP A 101 4.94 -11.83 2.94
C ASP A 101 4.69 -10.52 2.16
N VAL A 102 5.54 -9.48 2.42
CA VAL A 102 5.47 -8.15 1.82
C VAL A 102 6.00 -8.08 0.37
N HIS A 103 6.55 -9.16 -0.16
CA HIS A 103 7.21 -9.19 -1.47
C HIS A 103 6.27 -9.54 -2.62
N SER A 104 4.96 -9.65 -2.36
CA SER A 104 3.93 -9.90 -3.38
C SER A 104 3.11 -8.66 -3.68
N PRO A 105 2.41 -8.60 -4.83
CA PRO A 105 1.51 -7.52 -5.16
C PRO A 105 0.47 -7.28 -4.05
N GLY A 106 0.09 -6.04 -3.86
CA GLY A 106 -0.94 -5.68 -2.89
C GLY A 106 -1.41 -4.24 -3.05
N PHE A 107 -2.61 -3.99 -2.54
CA PHE A 107 -3.14 -2.65 -2.36
C PHE A 107 -2.85 -2.17 -0.93
N TYR A 108 -2.66 -0.87 -0.77
CA TYR A 108 -2.24 -0.30 0.49
C TYR A 108 -2.91 1.04 0.77
N ILE A 109 -3.32 1.24 2.01
CA ILE A 109 -3.82 2.51 2.52
C ILE A 109 -2.90 2.96 3.65
N HIS A 110 -2.38 4.18 3.54
CA HIS A 110 -1.56 4.83 4.55
C HIS A 110 -2.30 6.03 5.14
N ILE A 111 -2.54 5.99 6.44
CA ILE A 111 -3.19 7.09 7.16
C ILE A 111 -2.20 7.62 8.19
N GLU A 112 -1.69 8.83 7.95
CA GLU A 112 -0.77 9.55 8.80
C GLU A 112 -1.08 11.06 8.72
N PRO A 113 -1.10 11.81 9.82
CA PRO A 113 -1.40 13.23 9.77
C PRO A 113 -0.50 14.00 8.78
N GLY A 114 -1.08 14.49 7.68
CA GLY A 114 -0.35 15.24 6.65
C GLY A 114 0.44 14.40 5.63
N ASN A 115 0.41 13.07 5.72
CA ASN A 115 1.11 12.16 4.82
C ASN A 115 0.27 10.94 4.45
N ASN A 116 -1.00 11.15 4.08
CA ASN A 116 -1.87 10.05 3.67
C ASN A 116 -1.65 9.72 2.19
N PHE A 117 -1.75 8.43 1.86
CA PHE A 117 -1.73 7.99 0.47
C PHE A 117 -2.40 6.64 0.27
N ILE A 118 -2.86 6.42 -0.95
CA ILE A 118 -3.29 5.12 -1.47
C ILE A 118 -2.14 4.57 -2.31
N GLY A 119 -1.85 3.28 -2.17
CA GLY A 119 -0.77 2.61 -2.89
C GLY A 119 -1.22 1.32 -3.56
N ALA A 120 -0.56 0.96 -4.66
CA ALA A 120 -0.72 -0.32 -5.34
C ALA A 120 0.64 -0.80 -5.84
N GLY A 121 0.85 -2.12 -5.87
CA GLY A 121 2.08 -2.69 -6.39
C GLY A 121 2.86 -3.54 -5.39
N ILE A 122 4.19 -3.60 -5.57
CA ILE A 122 5.09 -4.45 -4.78
C ILE A 122 6.14 -3.59 -4.09
N TRP A 123 6.12 -3.64 -2.76
CA TRP A 123 7.13 -3.00 -1.93
C TRP A 123 8.26 -3.99 -1.64
N ARG A 124 9.48 -3.67 -2.12
CA ARG A 124 10.70 -4.49 -1.95
C ARG A 124 10.54 -5.93 -2.44
N PRO A 125 10.26 -6.16 -3.74
CA PRO A 125 10.29 -7.50 -4.31
C PRO A 125 11.64 -8.16 -4.01
N ASP A 126 11.66 -9.49 -3.85
CA ASP A 126 12.90 -10.23 -3.81
C ASP A 126 13.61 -10.20 -5.19
N SER A 127 14.83 -10.73 -5.25
CA SER A 127 15.66 -10.67 -6.46
C SER A 127 15.01 -11.37 -7.65
N ASP A 128 14.35 -12.50 -7.40
CA ASP A 128 13.73 -13.31 -8.44
C ASP A 128 12.47 -12.63 -8.97
N SER A 129 11.58 -12.18 -8.07
CA SER A 129 10.41 -11.37 -8.44
C SER A 129 10.80 -10.11 -9.20
N LEU A 130 11.89 -9.43 -8.79
CA LEU A 130 12.37 -8.24 -9.46
C LEU A 130 12.92 -8.56 -10.86
N GLY A 131 13.58 -9.71 -11.03
CA GLY A 131 14.02 -10.24 -12.32
C GLY A 131 12.83 -10.50 -13.23
N ASN A 132 11.86 -11.29 -12.76
CA ASN A 132 10.66 -11.65 -13.53
C ASN A 132 9.88 -10.42 -14.01
N ILE A 133 9.70 -9.40 -13.15
CA ILE A 133 9.03 -8.16 -13.55
C ILE A 133 9.81 -7.43 -14.65
N ARG A 134 11.13 -7.37 -14.58
CA ARG A 134 11.97 -6.73 -15.61
C ARG A 134 11.91 -7.48 -16.93
N ASP A 135 12.01 -8.80 -16.90
CA ASP A 135 11.91 -9.64 -18.10
C ASP A 135 10.52 -9.48 -18.75
N TRP A 136 9.45 -9.44 -17.93
CA TRP A 136 8.10 -9.20 -18.40
C TRP A 136 7.91 -7.81 -19.02
N ILE A 137 8.55 -6.77 -18.46
CA ILE A 137 8.57 -5.43 -19.09
C ILE A 137 9.23 -5.47 -20.48
N CYS A 138 10.33 -6.22 -20.65
CA CYS A 138 10.98 -6.38 -21.93
C CYS A 138 10.13 -7.20 -22.91
N GLU A 139 9.50 -8.26 -22.45
CA GLU A 139 8.64 -9.13 -23.27
C GLU A 139 7.34 -8.43 -23.68
N LYS A 140 6.72 -7.72 -22.77
CA LYS A 140 5.43 -7.02 -22.96
C LYS A 140 5.59 -5.50 -23.02
N GLU A 141 6.59 -5.03 -23.76
CA GLU A 141 6.92 -3.61 -23.86
C GLU A 141 5.70 -2.73 -24.20
N SER A 142 4.90 -3.15 -25.20
CA SER A 142 3.72 -2.40 -25.61
C SER A 142 2.71 -2.23 -24.48
N LEU A 143 2.44 -3.31 -23.74
CA LEU A 143 1.51 -3.28 -22.59
C LEU A 143 2.04 -2.39 -21.47
N TRP A 144 3.35 -2.46 -21.18
CA TRP A 144 3.97 -1.56 -20.19
C TRP A 144 3.83 -0.09 -20.59
N LEU A 145 4.04 0.22 -21.87
CA LEU A 145 3.87 1.57 -22.40
C LEU A 145 2.40 2.02 -22.38
N GLU A 146 1.43 1.12 -22.58
CA GLU A 146 0.00 1.41 -22.41
C GLU A 146 -0.31 1.81 -20.98
N ILE A 147 0.14 1.04 -19.98
CA ILE A 147 -0.01 1.39 -18.56
C ILE A 147 0.56 2.77 -18.28
N LYS A 148 1.77 3.06 -18.78
CA LYS A 148 2.43 4.37 -18.60
C LYS A 148 1.70 5.52 -19.29
N LYS A 149 0.82 5.24 -20.25
CA LYS A 149 0.01 6.24 -20.99
C LYS A 149 -1.45 6.25 -20.54
N ASP A 150 -1.88 5.27 -19.73
CA ASP A 150 -3.25 5.20 -19.27
C ASP A 150 -3.65 6.46 -18.51
N LYS A 151 -4.72 7.12 -18.99
CA LYS A 151 -5.14 8.42 -18.45
C LYS A 151 -5.73 8.29 -17.05
N THR A 152 -6.44 7.19 -16.78
CA THR A 152 -7.09 6.94 -15.49
C THR A 152 -6.03 6.69 -14.43
N PHE A 153 -5.09 5.77 -14.70
CA PHE A 153 -3.97 5.48 -13.82
C PHE A 153 -3.12 6.73 -13.55
N ASN A 154 -2.68 7.43 -14.60
CA ASN A 154 -1.76 8.57 -14.46
C ASN A 154 -2.40 9.82 -13.84
N LYS A 155 -3.73 9.95 -13.89
CA LYS A 155 -4.46 11.02 -13.21
C LYS A 155 -4.38 10.86 -11.69
N ILE A 156 -4.33 9.62 -11.21
CA ILE A 156 -4.42 9.26 -9.79
C ILE A 156 -3.05 8.89 -9.23
N PHE A 157 -2.31 8.04 -9.93
CA PHE A 157 -1.08 7.44 -9.45
C PHE A 157 0.17 7.99 -10.12
N LYS A 158 1.26 7.92 -9.36
CA LYS A 158 2.62 8.10 -9.88
C LYS A 158 3.48 6.90 -9.45
N LEU A 159 4.23 6.34 -10.39
CA LEU A 159 5.21 5.30 -10.08
C LEU A 159 6.33 5.91 -9.23
N GLY A 160 6.50 5.36 -8.03
CA GLY A 160 7.46 5.83 -7.04
C GLY A 160 8.58 4.84 -6.74
N GLY A 161 9.38 5.17 -5.71
CA GLY A 161 10.40 4.32 -5.13
C GLY A 161 11.80 4.50 -5.69
N ASP A 162 12.76 3.80 -5.08
CA ASP A 162 14.16 3.87 -5.41
C ASP A 162 14.50 3.21 -6.74
N THR A 163 15.57 3.70 -7.37
CA THR A 163 16.13 3.16 -8.61
C THR A 163 17.60 2.82 -8.44
N LEU A 164 18.11 1.91 -9.27
CA LEU A 164 19.54 1.64 -9.41
C LEU A 164 20.24 2.82 -10.12
N ILE A 165 21.47 3.10 -9.73
CA ILE A 165 22.32 4.07 -10.46
C ILE A 165 22.74 3.48 -11.81
N ARG A 166 23.21 2.22 -11.81
CA ARG A 166 23.64 1.48 -13.00
C ARG A 166 22.54 0.57 -13.51
N PRO A 167 22.53 0.20 -14.80
CA PRO A 167 21.65 -0.84 -15.31
C PRO A 167 21.78 -2.12 -14.52
N PRO A 168 20.68 -2.86 -14.29
CA PRO A 168 20.78 -4.18 -13.70
C PRO A 168 21.53 -5.13 -14.64
N LYS A 169 22.15 -6.16 -14.05
CA LYS A 169 22.91 -7.17 -14.82
C LYS A 169 21.97 -7.87 -15.83
N GLY A 170 22.41 -8.00 -17.07
CA GLY A 170 21.67 -8.66 -18.13
C GLY A 170 20.82 -7.73 -19.01
N TYR A 171 20.71 -6.44 -18.66
CA TYR A 171 19.94 -5.46 -19.44
C TYR A 171 20.86 -4.41 -20.06
N ASP A 172 20.61 -4.09 -21.34
CA ASP A 172 21.37 -3.08 -22.06
C ASP A 172 21.15 -1.70 -21.46
N LYS A 173 22.25 -0.94 -21.31
CA LYS A 173 22.20 0.45 -20.84
C LYS A 173 21.40 1.37 -21.77
N ASP A 174 21.32 1.03 -23.04
CA ASP A 174 20.64 1.79 -24.10
C ASP A 174 19.21 1.26 -24.37
N HIS A 175 18.70 0.32 -23.55
CA HIS A 175 17.35 -0.20 -23.66
C HIS A 175 16.31 0.93 -23.54
N PRO A 176 15.28 1.02 -24.41
CA PRO A 176 14.28 2.11 -24.37
C PRO A 176 13.58 2.29 -23.02
N LEU A 177 13.39 1.19 -22.28
CA LEU A 177 12.74 1.16 -20.97
C LEU A 177 13.74 1.09 -19.81
N ILE A 178 15.01 1.43 -20.01
CA ILE A 178 16.06 1.28 -18.99
C ILE A 178 15.74 2.02 -17.68
N VAL A 179 15.00 3.11 -17.74
CA VAL A 179 14.53 3.86 -16.55
C VAL A 179 13.63 3.01 -15.69
N ASP A 180 12.75 2.22 -16.30
CA ASP A 180 11.83 1.33 -15.59
C ASP A 180 12.55 0.07 -15.12
N LEU A 181 13.44 -0.50 -15.90
CA LEU A 181 14.27 -1.67 -15.55
C LEU A 181 15.19 -1.38 -14.35
N LYS A 182 15.56 -0.12 -14.12
CA LYS A 182 16.37 0.31 -12.96
C LYS A 182 15.58 0.40 -11.66
N ARG A 183 14.25 0.26 -11.65
CA ARG A 183 13.45 0.30 -10.43
C ARG A 183 13.83 -0.82 -9.48
N LYS A 184 13.89 -0.49 -8.18
CA LYS A 184 14.09 -1.45 -7.08
C LYS A 184 12.76 -1.90 -6.46
N VAL A 185 11.71 -1.14 -6.73
CA VAL A 185 10.35 -1.38 -6.26
C VAL A 185 9.37 -1.00 -7.38
N PHE A 186 8.25 -1.67 -7.41
CA PHE A 186 7.17 -1.40 -8.37
C PHE A 186 5.93 -0.98 -7.60
N ILE A 187 5.93 0.28 -7.16
CA ILE A 187 4.83 0.89 -6.41
C ILE A 187 4.27 2.10 -7.16
N ALA A 188 2.97 2.20 -7.16
CA ALA A 188 2.21 3.35 -7.58
C ALA A 188 1.62 4.02 -6.33
N ILE A 189 1.78 5.33 -6.21
CA ILE A 189 1.38 6.11 -5.03
C ILE A 189 0.47 7.26 -5.47
N ALA A 190 -0.63 7.42 -4.76
CA ALA A 190 -1.59 8.51 -4.90
C ALA A 190 -1.72 9.24 -3.55
N PRO A 191 -1.05 10.39 -3.35
CA PRO A 191 -1.25 11.21 -2.15
C PRO A 191 -2.69 11.67 -2.01
N VAL A 192 -3.23 11.59 -0.78
CA VAL A 192 -4.58 12.03 -0.48
C VAL A 192 -4.60 12.95 0.75
N SER A 193 -5.62 13.78 0.87
CA SER A 193 -5.75 14.72 1.98
C SER A 193 -6.34 14.04 3.23
N ASN A 194 -6.21 14.70 4.40
CA ASN A 194 -6.96 14.30 5.58
C ASN A 194 -8.47 14.33 5.35
N LYS A 195 -8.96 15.28 4.51
CA LYS A 195 -10.37 15.36 4.13
C LYS A 195 -10.84 14.10 3.42
N PHE A 196 -10.03 13.55 2.50
CA PHE A 196 -10.31 12.28 1.83
C PHE A 196 -10.52 11.13 2.84
N ILE A 197 -9.63 11.01 3.83
CA ILE A 197 -9.73 9.96 4.86
C ILE A 197 -10.98 10.12 5.75
N LEU A 198 -11.44 11.35 5.94
CA LEU A 198 -12.59 11.69 6.79
C LEU A 198 -13.90 11.77 6.01
N ASP A 199 -13.87 11.60 4.68
CA ASP A 199 -15.07 11.73 3.85
C ASP A 199 -16.05 10.58 4.11
N LYS A 200 -17.33 10.86 4.03
CA LYS A 200 -18.40 9.85 4.16
C LYS A 200 -18.33 8.79 3.06
N ASP A 201 -17.79 9.15 1.91
CA ASP A 201 -17.66 8.30 0.72
C ASP A 201 -16.26 7.62 0.66
N PHE A 202 -15.48 7.64 1.76
CA PHE A 202 -14.11 7.10 1.84
C PHE A 202 -13.98 5.69 1.25
N ARG A 203 -14.94 4.79 1.50
CA ARG A 203 -14.93 3.42 0.99
C ARG A 203 -15.05 3.40 -0.54
N ASP A 204 -15.98 4.15 -1.09
CA ASP A 204 -16.22 4.23 -2.54
C ASP A 204 -15.04 4.93 -3.25
N ASP A 205 -14.46 5.94 -2.61
CA ASP A 205 -13.25 6.60 -3.09
C ASP A 205 -12.06 5.65 -3.15
N VAL A 206 -11.82 4.84 -2.09
CA VAL A 206 -10.78 3.81 -2.08
C VAL A 206 -11.00 2.78 -3.18
N PHE A 207 -12.24 2.31 -3.38
CA PHE A 207 -12.59 1.42 -4.48
C PHE A 207 -12.23 2.02 -5.84
N SER A 208 -12.59 3.29 -6.06
CA SER A 208 -12.27 4.00 -7.29
C SER A 208 -10.75 4.12 -7.54
N TYR A 209 -9.98 4.37 -6.48
CA TYR A 209 -8.53 4.42 -6.56
C TYR A 209 -7.92 3.03 -6.89
N PHE A 210 -8.35 1.99 -6.21
CA PHE A 210 -7.84 0.64 -6.48
C PHE A 210 -8.22 0.16 -7.88
N SER A 211 -9.44 0.44 -8.33
CA SER A 211 -9.88 0.16 -9.71
C SER A 211 -9.05 0.89 -10.76
N ALA A 212 -8.61 2.12 -10.48
CA ALA A 212 -7.72 2.85 -11.38
C ALA A 212 -6.32 2.23 -11.49
N ALA A 213 -5.90 1.41 -10.52
CA ALA A 213 -4.64 0.68 -10.56
C ALA A 213 -4.76 -0.73 -11.19
N ASP A 214 -5.94 -1.14 -11.62
CA ASP A 214 -6.27 -2.48 -12.10
C ASP A 214 -5.29 -2.99 -13.17
N ILE A 215 -5.14 -2.28 -14.27
CA ILE A 215 -4.23 -2.65 -15.37
C ILE A 215 -2.77 -2.81 -14.90
N TYR A 216 -2.34 -1.97 -13.96
CA TYR A 216 -0.99 -2.04 -13.40
C TYR A 216 -0.81 -3.25 -12.48
N MET A 217 -1.81 -3.53 -11.66
CA MET A 217 -1.79 -4.68 -10.74
C MET A 217 -1.87 -6.01 -11.48
N GLN A 218 -2.71 -6.08 -12.52
CA GLN A 218 -2.77 -7.25 -13.42
C GLN A 218 -1.40 -7.51 -14.04
N PHE A 219 -0.76 -6.48 -14.60
CA PHE A 219 0.58 -6.62 -15.20
C PHE A 219 1.61 -7.18 -14.20
N LEU A 220 1.59 -6.74 -12.95
CA LEU A 220 2.50 -7.23 -11.92
C LEU A 220 2.17 -8.67 -11.49
N CYS A 221 0.90 -9.04 -11.45
CA CYS A 221 0.49 -10.41 -11.18
C CYS A 221 0.93 -11.34 -12.31
N ASP A 222 0.71 -10.97 -13.57
CA ASP A 222 1.13 -11.75 -14.75
C ASP A 222 2.63 -11.96 -14.77
N ALA A 223 3.43 -10.92 -14.47
CA ALA A 223 4.89 -11.00 -14.37
C ALA A 223 5.38 -11.99 -13.31
N LEU A 224 4.56 -12.31 -12.34
CA LEU A 224 4.87 -13.23 -11.23
C LEU A 224 4.07 -14.55 -11.30
N GLU A 225 3.43 -14.82 -12.44
CA GLU A 225 2.59 -16.00 -12.66
C GLU A 225 1.49 -16.16 -11.59
N LEU A 226 0.97 -15.03 -11.11
CA LEU A 226 -0.13 -14.97 -10.17
C LEU A 226 -1.44 -14.71 -10.92
N ARG A 227 -2.53 -15.31 -10.46
CA ARG A 227 -3.88 -14.98 -10.96
C ARG A 227 -4.25 -13.56 -10.48
N TYR A 228 -5.02 -12.90 -11.35
CA TYR A 228 -5.54 -11.57 -10.98
C TYR A 228 -7.07 -11.53 -10.99
#